data_ec4de90a3318102a73291cf511508655
#
_entry.id   ec4de90a3318102a73291cf511508655
#
_cell.length_a   1.000
_cell.length_b   1.000
_cell.length_c   1.000
_cell.angle_alpha   90.00
_cell.angle_beta   90.00
_cell.angle_gamma   90.00
#
_symmetry.space_group_name_H-M   'P 1'
#
loop_
_entity.id
_entity.type
_entity.pdbx_description
1 polymer ?
#
loop_
_entity_poly.entity_id
_entity_poly.type
_entity_poly.pdbx_seq_one_letter_code
_entity_poly.pdbx_strand_id
1 'polypeptide(L)'
;MYDILTFGASIDELNTEAIQQAIDAAASDGGGTVVVPAGEFLTGALFLKSNVELHLSAGAVLKFSDDPKDYPVVHSRWEGVHRKVYASCIYAQNVENISVTGFGTLDGNGKKWWHTFRNEPDNLAYPRPKLMSFHNCHRITVKDIKLIQSPSWTINPILCSNATFDNLTILNPADSPNTDGIDPESCKNVRISNCHIDVGDDCIAIKAGTEDTYERIACENITITNCTMVHGHGGVVLGSEMSGSIRNITISNCIFQETDRGIRLKSRRGRGGIVEDIRVSNIVMDNVMCPFILNLYYFCGPRGKEPYVWEKKAYPIDERTPAFRRIHFSNITARNVHASAGFIYGLAEQFIQEITFDNIDVSMAQDAVPGVPAMMTGIEEMSRQGFYIGFAGKV
;
A
#
# COMPACT_ATOMS: atom_id res chain seq x y z
N MET A 1 26.97 9.26 -16.30
CA MET A 1 26.98 8.66 -14.94
C MET A 1 27.43 9.75 -13.99
N TYR A 2 26.70 9.97 -12.90
CA TYR A 2 26.89 11.08 -11.94
C TYR A 2 27.09 10.48 -10.55
N ASP A 3 28.32 10.33 -10.12
CA ASP A 3 28.64 9.83 -8.78
C ASP A 3 28.44 10.94 -7.75
N ILE A 4 27.64 10.71 -6.73
CA ILE A 4 27.32 11.73 -5.69
C ILE A 4 28.57 12.27 -4.99
N LEU A 5 29.64 11.49 -4.89
CA LEU A 5 30.90 11.95 -4.31
C LEU A 5 31.54 13.09 -5.11
N THR A 6 31.35 13.12 -6.45
CA THR A 6 31.86 14.21 -7.30
C THR A 6 31.07 15.50 -7.14
N PHE A 7 29.92 15.43 -6.48
CA PHE A 7 29.09 16.59 -6.11
C PHE A 7 29.26 16.98 -4.63
N GLY A 8 30.21 16.36 -3.94
CA GLY A 8 30.56 16.72 -2.56
C GLY A 8 29.85 15.90 -1.48
N ALA A 9 29.18 14.81 -1.84
CA ALA A 9 28.60 13.93 -0.83
C ALA A 9 29.69 13.27 0.03
N SER A 10 29.43 13.15 1.34
CA SER A 10 30.35 12.54 2.33
C SER A 10 29.57 11.71 3.36
N ILE A 11 30.26 10.80 4.03
CA ILE A 11 29.64 9.87 5.02
C ILE A 11 29.17 10.63 6.29
N ASP A 12 29.84 11.72 6.65
CA ASP A 12 29.65 12.37 7.96
C ASP A 12 28.72 13.59 7.92
N GLU A 13 28.11 13.91 6.76
CA GLU A 13 27.35 15.12 6.57
C GLU A 13 25.93 14.85 6.01
N LEU A 14 25.07 15.86 6.07
CA LEU A 14 23.78 15.86 5.39
C LEU A 14 23.99 16.10 3.88
N ASN A 15 23.71 15.12 3.05
CA ASN A 15 24.05 15.11 1.63
C ASN A 15 22.90 15.53 0.70
N THR A 16 21.82 16.08 1.22
CA THR A 16 20.62 16.39 0.42
C THR A 16 20.96 17.26 -0.80
N GLU A 17 21.74 18.32 -0.58
CA GLU A 17 22.13 19.25 -1.65
C GLU A 17 23.04 18.57 -2.69
N ALA A 18 24.05 17.84 -2.25
CA ALA A 18 24.99 17.15 -3.14
C ALA A 18 24.30 16.12 -4.02
N ILE A 19 23.41 15.30 -3.43
CA ILE A 19 22.67 14.27 -4.18
C ILE A 19 21.66 14.94 -5.13
N GLN A 20 20.99 16.00 -4.68
CA GLN A 20 20.05 16.73 -5.55
C GLN A 20 20.75 17.41 -6.73
N GLN A 21 21.93 17.96 -6.53
CA GLN A 21 22.75 18.54 -7.63
C GLN A 21 23.14 17.47 -8.65
N ALA A 22 23.48 16.25 -8.21
CA ALA A 22 23.75 15.13 -9.11
C ALA A 22 22.51 14.76 -9.96
N ILE A 23 21.32 14.72 -9.32
CA ILE A 23 20.04 14.46 -9.99
C ILE A 23 19.73 15.58 -11.01
N ASP A 24 19.90 16.83 -10.62
CA ASP A 24 19.61 17.99 -11.46
C ASP A 24 20.58 18.08 -12.65
N ALA A 25 21.87 17.77 -12.44
CA ALA A 25 22.86 17.68 -13.51
C ALA A 25 22.51 16.58 -14.53
N ALA A 26 22.17 15.38 -14.05
CA ALA A 26 21.75 14.29 -14.92
C ALA A 26 20.51 14.67 -15.76
N ALA A 27 19.52 15.30 -15.13
CA ALA A 27 18.32 15.75 -15.83
C ALA A 27 18.62 16.85 -16.87
N SER A 28 19.51 17.79 -16.55
CA SER A 28 19.90 18.89 -17.44
C SER A 28 20.63 18.40 -18.70
N ASP A 29 21.36 17.30 -18.59
CA ASP A 29 22.04 16.63 -19.71
C ASP A 29 21.10 15.70 -20.51
N GLY A 30 19.79 15.75 -20.23
CA GLY A 30 18.77 14.96 -20.92
C GLY A 30 18.47 13.59 -20.29
N GLY A 31 19.14 13.24 -19.19
CA GLY A 31 18.95 12.01 -18.43
C GLY A 31 20.27 11.33 -18.09
N GLY A 32 20.20 10.33 -17.22
CA GLY A 32 21.36 9.55 -16.83
C GLY A 32 21.21 8.84 -15.50
N THR A 33 22.27 8.14 -15.11
CA THR A 33 22.34 7.40 -13.86
C THR A 33 23.11 8.19 -12.79
N VAL A 34 22.44 8.49 -11.69
CA VAL A 34 23.05 9.03 -10.47
C VAL A 34 23.41 7.85 -9.59
N VAL A 35 24.67 7.71 -9.25
CA VAL A 35 25.21 6.58 -8.50
C VAL A 35 25.47 6.95 -7.06
N VAL A 36 24.90 6.17 -6.15
CA VAL A 36 25.22 6.17 -4.74
C VAL A 36 26.20 5.01 -4.49
N PRO A 37 27.48 5.25 -4.22
CA PRO A 37 28.46 4.20 -3.97
C PRO A 37 28.25 3.53 -2.60
N ALA A 38 29.01 2.46 -2.32
CA ALA A 38 28.99 1.83 -1.02
C ALA A 38 29.33 2.81 0.11
N GLY A 39 28.55 2.78 1.18
CA GLY A 39 28.65 3.69 2.35
C GLY A 39 27.26 4.11 2.82
N GLU A 40 27.18 4.68 4.01
CA GLU A 40 25.93 5.25 4.56
C GLU A 40 25.95 6.78 4.37
N PHE A 41 24.96 7.29 3.65
CA PHE A 41 24.82 8.72 3.37
C PHE A 41 23.50 9.24 3.96
N LEU A 42 23.60 10.16 4.92
CA LEU A 42 22.45 10.84 5.50
C LEU A 42 21.91 11.87 4.49
N THR A 43 20.60 11.90 4.28
CA THR A 43 19.95 12.85 3.36
C THR A 43 18.57 13.25 3.86
N GLY A 44 18.07 14.40 3.46
CA GLY A 44 16.66 14.78 3.50
C GLY A 44 15.91 14.30 2.26
N ALA A 45 14.76 14.93 1.96
CA ALA A 45 13.95 14.59 0.80
C ALA A 45 14.70 14.86 -0.53
N LEU A 46 14.63 13.88 -1.45
CA LEU A 46 15.21 13.97 -2.78
C LEU A 46 14.11 14.00 -3.86
N PHE A 47 14.27 14.85 -4.85
CA PHE A 47 13.30 15.07 -5.92
C PHE A 47 13.83 14.50 -7.24
N LEU A 48 13.25 13.39 -7.69
CA LEU A 48 13.62 12.79 -8.97
C LEU A 48 13.09 13.61 -10.15
N LYS A 49 13.82 13.57 -11.24
CA LYS A 49 13.54 14.25 -12.49
C LYS A 49 13.34 13.26 -13.63
N SER A 50 12.70 13.71 -14.72
CA SER A 50 12.51 12.87 -15.91
C SER A 50 13.83 12.32 -16.46
N ASN A 51 13.80 11.07 -16.92
CA ASN A 51 14.94 10.36 -17.51
C ASN A 51 16.11 10.11 -16.55
N VAL A 52 15.90 10.16 -15.23
CA VAL A 52 16.94 9.93 -14.23
C VAL A 52 16.74 8.59 -13.54
N GLU A 53 17.81 7.81 -13.47
CA GLU A 53 17.94 6.66 -12.62
C GLU A 53 18.75 7.03 -11.35
N LEU A 54 18.19 6.74 -10.17
CA LEU A 54 18.93 6.74 -8.92
C LEU A 54 19.39 5.30 -8.65
N HIS A 55 20.67 5.03 -8.77
CA HIS A 55 21.26 3.71 -8.62
C HIS A 55 22.02 3.58 -7.30
N LEU A 56 21.60 2.63 -6.46
CA LEU A 56 22.26 2.31 -5.22
C LEU A 56 23.16 1.10 -5.40
N SER A 57 24.48 1.30 -5.38
CA SER A 57 25.47 0.21 -5.49
C SER A 57 25.33 -0.78 -4.33
N ALA A 58 25.87 -1.97 -4.49
CA ALA A 58 25.94 -2.93 -3.39
C ALA A 58 26.67 -2.32 -2.18
N GLY A 59 26.05 -2.39 -1.01
CA GLY A 59 26.58 -1.76 0.22
C GLY A 59 26.26 -0.26 0.37
N ALA A 60 25.56 0.35 -0.57
CA ALA A 60 25.05 1.72 -0.42
C ALA A 60 23.85 1.75 0.54
N VAL A 61 23.82 2.73 1.42
CA VAL A 61 22.67 3.06 2.27
C VAL A 61 22.38 4.55 2.15
N LEU A 62 21.20 4.89 1.64
CA LEU A 62 20.64 6.22 1.81
C LEU A 62 19.77 6.21 3.06
N LYS A 63 20.25 6.87 4.11
CA LYS A 63 19.53 7.03 5.36
C LYS A 63 18.87 8.39 5.40
N PHE A 64 17.57 8.41 5.61
CA PHE A 64 16.82 9.65 5.62
C PHE A 64 16.81 10.30 7.00
N SER A 65 16.88 11.64 7.01
CA SER A 65 16.81 12.46 8.22
C SER A 65 15.49 12.22 8.97
N ASP A 66 15.54 12.28 10.28
CA ASP A 66 14.35 12.28 11.13
C ASP A 66 13.93 13.68 11.61
N ASP A 67 14.54 14.75 11.03
CA ASP A 67 14.16 16.13 11.28
C ASP A 67 13.14 16.61 10.21
N PRO A 68 11.93 17.04 10.61
CA PRO A 68 10.92 17.56 9.68
C PRO A 68 11.41 18.75 8.81
N LYS A 69 12.44 19.47 9.23
CA LYS A 69 13.00 20.62 8.48
C LYS A 69 13.66 20.20 7.17
N ASP A 70 14.09 18.94 7.07
CA ASP A 70 14.74 18.40 5.88
C ASP A 70 13.74 17.91 4.83
N TYR A 71 12.44 18.16 5.08
CA TYR A 71 11.33 17.76 4.22
C TYR A 71 10.48 18.98 3.80
N PRO A 72 10.67 19.51 2.60
CA PRO A 72 9.82 20.57 2.06
C PRO A 72 8.36 20.17 2.05
N VAL A 73 7.46 21.14 2.23
CA VAL A 73 6.02 20.92 2.18
C VAL A 73 5.55 20.92 0.73
N VAL A 74 4.87 19.87 0.32
CA VAL A 74 4.32 19.70 -1.03
C VAL A 74 2.80 19.49 -0.99
N HIS A 75 2.14 19.70 -2.12
CA HIS A 75 0.74 19.31 -2.31
C HIS A 75 0.68 17.88 -2.88
N SER A 76 0.04 16.97 -2.14
CA SER A 76 -0.12 15.59 -2.54
C SER A 76 -1.42 15.01 -1.97
N ARG A 77 -1.66 13.71 -2.13
CA ARG A 77 -2.76 13.00 -1.46
C ARG A 77 -2.25 12.32 -0.20
N TRP A 78 -3.04 12.41 0.85
CA TRP A 78 -2.91 11.63 2.07
C TRP A 78 -4.26 11.00 2.40
N GLU A 79 -4.30 9.68 2.49
CA GLU A 79 -5.56 8.94 2.71
C GLU A 79 -6.68 9.35 1.71
N GLY A 80 -6.31 9.49 0.43
CA GLY A 80 -7.22 9.88 -0.65
C GLY A 80 -7.59 11.37 -0.72
N VAL A 81 -7.13 12.20 0.21
CA VAL A 81 -7.49 13.62 0.28
C VAL A 81 -6.31 14.50 -0.15
N HIS A 82 -6.57 15.45 -1.06
CA HIS A 82 -5.58 16.45 -1.47
C HIS A 82 -5.29 17.43 -0.34
N ARG A 83 -4.04 17.50 0.10
CA ARG A 83 -3.61 18.38 1.18
C ARG A 83 -2.10 18.65 1.15
N LYS A 84 -1.66 19.58 1.97
CA LYS A 84 -0.23 19.78 2.26
C LYS A 84 0.30 18.61 3.08
N VAL A 85 1.46 18.08 2.70
CA VAL A 85 2.19 17.00 3.37
C VAL A 85 3.67 17.31 3.37
N TYR A 86 4.45 16.69 4.25
CA TYR A 86 5.90 16.65 4.06
C TYR A 86 6.21 15.87 2.78
N ALA A 87 7.16 16.34 1.98
CA ALA A 87 7.65 15.58 0.83
C ALA A 87 8.10 14.18 1.28
N SER A 88 7.91 13.20 0.44
CA SER A 88 8.43 11.85 0.72
C SER A 88 9.95 11.85 0.66
N CYS A 89 10.59 10.85 1.30
CA CYS A 89 12.03 10.70 1.27
C CYS A 89 12.57 10.68 -0.17
N ILE A 90 11.95 9.89 -1.04
CA ILE A 90 12.10 9.99 -2.50
C ILE A 90 10.77 10.49 -3.07
N TYR A 91 10.78 11.62 -3.72
CA TYR A 91 9.60 12.27 -4.29
C TYR A 91 9.78 12.54 -5.80
N ALA A 92 8.71 12.30 -6.56
CA ALA A 92 8.65 12.70 -7.95
C ALA A 92 7.25 13.20 -8.30
N GLN A 93 7.15 14.25 -9.11
CA GLN A 93 5.87 14.78 -9.54
C GLN A 93 5.94 15.28 -10.97
N ASN A 94 4.94 14.89 -11.79
CA ASN A 94 4.82 15.30 -13.19
C ASN A 94 6.07 14.99 -14.03
N VAL A 95 6.69 13.83 -13.79
CA VAL A 95 7.90 13.38 -14.50
C VAL A 95 7.68 12.01 -15.11
N GLU A 96 8.53 11.65 -16.06
CA GLU A 96 8.46 10.37 -16.74
C GLU A 96 9.82 9.67 -16.83
N ASN A 97 9.77 8.37 -17.05
CA ASN A 97 10.95 7.56 -17.33
C ASN A 97 11.97 7.65 -16.19
N ILE A 98 11.53 7.34 -14.97
CA ILE A 98 12.34 7.40 -13.75
C ILE A 98 12.55 6.01 -13.17
N SER A 99 13.69 5.81 -12.55
CA SER A 99 13.96 4.55 -11.87
C SER A 99 14.77 4.71 -10.58
N VAL A 100 14.55 3.78 -9.65
CA VAL A 100 15.36 3.59 -8.45
C VAL A 100 15.77 2.12 -8.42
N THR A 101 17.06 1.84 -8.53
CA THR A 101 17.57 0.49 -8.76
C THR A 101 18.83 0.18 -7.95
N GLY A 102 19.31 -1.05 -8.06
CA GLY A 102 20.59 -1.49 -7.50
C GLY A 102 20.42 -2.48 -6.36
N PHE A 103 21.48 -2.68 -5.57
CA PHE A 103 21.51 -3.63 -4.45
C PHE A 103 21.73 -2.94 -3.10
N GLY A 104 21.45 -1.65 -3.03
CA GLY A 104 21.56 -0.87 -1.80
C GLY A 104 20.27 -0.81 -1.01
N THR A 105 20.28 0.03 0.02
CA THR A 105 19.18 0.19 0.98
C THR A 105 18.71 1.63 1.04
N LEU A 106 17.40 1.84 1.04
CA LEU A 106 16.77 3.08 1.49
C LEU A 106 16.28 2.85 2.93
N ASP A 107 16.86 3.58 3.88
CA ASP A 107 16.47 3.56 5.29
C ASP A 107 15.70 4.84 5.63
N GLY A 108 14.40 4.70 5.82
CA GLY A 108 13.50 5.80 6.15
C GLY A 108 13.68 6.35 7.57
N ASN A 109 14.47 5.67 8.41
CA ASN A 109 14.78 6.09 9.78
C ASN A 109 13.51 6.45 10.58
N GLY A 110 12.47 5.63 10.48
CA GLY A 110 11.09 5.94 10.88
C GLY A 110 10.84 6.02 12.39
N LYS A 111 11.75 5.53 13.25
CA LYS A 111 11.50 5.38 14.70
C LYS A 111 10.99 6.64 15.39
N LYS A 112 11.63 7.78 15.14
CA LYS A 112 11.25 9.07 15.73
C LYS A 112 9.91 9.55 15.16
N TRP A 113 9.66 9.35 13.86
CA TRP A 113 8.38 9.65 13.22
C TRP A 113 7.22 8.85 13.83
N TRP A 114 7.41 7.55 14.12
CA TRP A 114 6.41 6.71 14.77
C TRP A 114 6.16 7.13 16.21
N HIS A 115 7.23 7.45 16.95
CA HIS A 115 7.12 7.95 18.32
C HIS A 115 6.31 9.24 18.37
N THR A 116 6.67 10.23 17.55
CA THR A 116 5.98 11.53 17.49
C THR A 116 4.51 11.34 17.08
N PHE A 117 4.24 10.51 16.08
CA PHE A 117 2.87 10.23 15.65
C PHE A 117 1.99 9.64 16.76
N ARG A 118 2.54 8.76 17.57
CA ARG A 118 1.79 8.08 18.64
C ARG A 118 1.65 8.91 19.91
N ASN A 119 2.69 9.62 20.31
CA ASN A 119 2.79 10.22 21.62
C ASN A 119 2.72 11.75 21.61
N GLU A 120 3.05 12.37 20.50
CA GLU A 120 3.17 13.83 20.35
C GLU A 120 2.60 14.31 19.00
N PRO A 121 1.36 13.90 18.60
CA PRO A 121 0.84 14.15 17.25
C PRO A 121 0.77 15.63 16.89
N ASP A 122 0.60 16.52 17.87
CA ASP A 122 0.55 17.97 17.68
C ASP A 122 1.91 18.57 17.25
N ASN A 123 3.00 17.83 17.42
CA ASN A 123 4.33 18.23 16.94
C ASN A 123 4.51 17.95 15.42
N LEU A 124 3.55 17.29 14.76
CA LEU A 124 3.53 17.09 13.32
C LEU A 124 2.66 18.13 12.65
N ALA A 125 3.28 19.17 12.09
CA ALA A 125 2.54 20.20 11.34
C ALA A 125 1.85 19.63 10.08
N TYR A 126 2.38 18.55 9.51
CA TYR A 126 1.86 17.85 8.34
C TYR A 126 1.95 16.34 8.53
N PRO A 127 1.23 15.52 7.72
CA PRO A 127 1.40 14.07 7.71
C PRO A 127 2.86 13.68 7.49
N ARG A 128 3.28 12.61 8.18
CA ARG A 128 4.63 12.04 8.10
C ARG A 128 5.06 11.79 6.65
N PRO A 129 6.35 11.89 6.31
CA PRO A 129 6.83 11.49 4.98
C PRO A 129 6.48 10.02 4.67
N LYS A 130 6.22 9.74 3.41
CA LYS A 130 6.29 8.38 2.87
C LYS A 130 7.75 8.10 2.49
N LEU A 131 8.16 6.82 2.39
CA LEU A 131 9.53 6.56 1.94
C LEU A 131 9.68 6.92 0.45
N MET A 132 8.72 6.50 -0.38
CA MET A 132 8.71 6.85 -1.80
C MET A 132 7.31 7.26 -2.23
N SER A 133 7.18 8.40 -2.92
CA SER A 133 5.92 8.79 -3.54
C SER A 133 6.14 9.38 -4.93
N PHE A 134 5.35 8.89 -5.87
CA PHE A 134 5.33 9.35 -7.26
C PHE A 134 3.94 9.90 -7.57
N HIS A 135 3.85 11.15 -7.98
CA HIS A 135 2.57 11.80 -8.24
C HIS A 135 2.48 12.21 -9.71
N ASN A 136 1.47 11.70 -10.41
CA ASN A 136 1.26 11.95 -11.85
C ASN A 136 2.52 11.67 -12.69
N CYS A 137 3.14 10.50 -12.45
CA CYS A 137 4.34 10.07 -13.16
C CYS A 137 4.05 8.94 -14.14
N HIS A 138 4.85 8.86 -15.19
CA HIS A 138 4.72 7.85 -16.22
C HIS A 138 6.02 7.05 -16.38
N ARG A 139 5.93 5.71 -16.58
CA ARG A 139 7.09 4.81 -16.73
C ARG A 139 8.03 4.87 -15.53
N ILE A 140 7.58 4.25 -14.43
CA ILE A 140 8.33 4.15 -13.18
C ILE A 140 8.88 2.73 -13.05
N THR A 141 10.13 2.60 -12.64
CA THR A 141 10.72 1.30 -12.26
C THR A 141 11.42 1.42 -10.91
N VAL A 142 11.03 0.58 -9.94
CA VAL A 142 11.75 0.41 -8.67
C VAL A 142 12.13 -1.06 -8.57
N LYS A 143 13.43 -1.35 -8.44
CA LYS A 143 13.90 -2.70 -8.64
C LYS A 143 15.16 -3.04 -7.82
N ASP A 144 15.19 -4.29 -7.30
CA ASP A 144 16.34 -4.96 -6.68
C ASP A 144 16.82 -4.33 -5.35
N ILE A 145 16.21 -3.30 -4.83
CA ILE A 145 16.63 -2.56 -3.63
C ILE A 145 15.92 -3.05 -2.36
N LYS A 146 16.54 -2.75 -1.22
CA LYS A 146 15.97 -2.94 0.11
C LYS A 146 15.40 -1.63 0.65
N LEU A 147 14.22 -1.68 1.26
CA LEU A 147 13.47 -0.55 1.81
C LEU A 147 13.15 -0.86 3.27
N ILE A 148 13.62 -0.04 4.19
CA ILE A 148 13.45 -0.30 5.62
C ILE A 148 12.99 0.93 6.39
N GLN A 149 12.33 0.69 7.51
CA GLN A 149 11.96 1.71 8.51
C GLN A 149 11.28 2.95 7.90
N SER A 150 10.30 2.74 7.02
CA SER A 150 9.55 3.84 6.44
C SER A 150 8.87 4.70 7.51
N PRO A 151 8.90 6.03 7.41
CA PRO A 151 8.19 6.90 8.37
C PRO A 151 6.67 6.70 8.38
N SER A 152 6.08 6.32 7.23
CA SER A 152 4.68 5.94 7.02
C SER A 152 4.59 4.95 5.85
N TRP A 153 3.66 5.07 4.90
CA TRP A 153 3.56 4.20 3.71
C TRP A 153 4.90 4.11 2.98
N THR A 154 5.28 2.91 2.55
CA THR A 154 6.60 2.70 1.97
C THR A 154 6.67 3.16 0.51
N ILE A 155 5.83 2.63 -0.38
CA ILE A 155 5.79 3.05 -1.78
C ILE A 155 4.36 3.43 -2.16
N ASN A 156 4.15 4.69 -2.54
CA ASN A 156 2.83 5.16 -2.93
C ASN A 156 2.86 5.94 -4.25
N PRO A 157 2.66 5.26 -5.39
CA PRO A 157 2.38 5.92 -6.65
C PRO A 157 0.92 6.42 -6.67
N ILE A 158 0.72 7.67 -7.08
CA ILE A 158 -0.58 8.35 -7.12
C ILE A 158 -0.79 8.88 -8.55
N LEU A 159 -1.91 8.55 -9.19
CA LEU A 159 -2.22 8.97 -10.55
C LEU A 159 -1.12 8.59 -11.58
N CYS A 160 -0.41 7.51 -11.32
CA CYS A 160 0.71 7.06 -12.15
C CYS A 160 0.29 6.00 -13.17
N SER A 161 1.09 5.85 -14.21
CA SER A 161 0.88 4.80 -15.19
C SER A 161 2.17 4.11 -15.64
N ASN A 162 2.04 2.83 -16.02
CA ASN A 162 3.15 1.98 -16.43
C ASN A 162 4.27 1.90 -15.38
N ALA A 163 3.90 1.54 -14.15
CA ALA A 163 4.82 1.36 -13.05
C ALA A 163 5.18 -0.12 -12.84
N THR A 164 6.43 -0.39 -12.51
CA THR A 164 6.94 -1.71 -12.18
C THR A 164 7.70 -1.67 -10.86
N PHE A 165 7.28 -2.52 -9.92
CA PHE A 165 7.92 -2.75 -8.62
C PHE A 165 8.33 -4.21 -8.59
N ASP A 166 9.64 -4.50 -8.67
CA ASP A 166 10.14 -5.84 -8.90
C ASP A 166 11.34 -6.18 -8.00
N ASN A 167 11.34 -7.38 -7.45
CA ASN A 167 12.42 -7.91 -6.62
C ASN A 167 12.81 -6.99 -5.45
N LEU A 168 11.81 -6.45 -4.75
CA LEU A 168 12.00 -5.58 -3.60
C LEU A 168 11.98 -6.36 -2.29
N THR A 169 12.81 -5.96 -1.34
CA THR A 169 12.72 -6.38 0.06
C THR A 169 12.25 -5.20 0.90
N ILE A 170 11.02 -5.24 1.39
CA ILE A 170 10.42 -4.19 2.23
C ILE A 170 10.30 -4.72 3.66
N LEU A 171 10.97 -4.06 4.62
CA LEU A 171 10.98 -4.47 6.03
C LEU A 171 10.65 -3.29 6.94
N ASN A 172 9.48 -3.33 7.54
CA ASN A 172 9.08 -2.42 8.60
C ASN A 172 8.65 -3.24 9.83
N PRO A 173 8.92 -2.80 11.06
CA PRO A 173 8.46 -3.52 12.25
C PRO A 173 6.96 -3.79 12.22
N ALA A 174 6.53 -4.96 12.65
CA ALA A 174 5.13 -5.38 12.64
C ALA A 174 4.20 -4.47 13.48
N ASP A 175 4.76 -3.71 14.41
CA ASP A 175 4.05 -2.74 15.23
C ASP A 175 4.18 -1.29 14.72
N SER A 176 4.88 -1.03 13.63
CA SER A 176 5.06 0.32 13.10
C SER A 176 3.77 0.87 12.47
N PRO A 177 3.36 2.12 12.79
CA PRO A 177 2.05 2.63 12.39
C PRO A 177 2.02 3.08 10.93
N ASN A 178 1.04 2.59 10.18
CA ASN A 178 0.79 2.94 8.77
C ASN A 178 2.01 2.73 7.86
N THR A 179 2.75 1.66 8.09
CA THR A 179 3.90 1.32 7.25
C THR A 179 3.52 0.30 6.18
N ASP A 180 2.44 0.60 5.45
CA ASP A 180 2.01 -0.16 4.29
C ASP A 180 3.18 -0.36 3.31
N GLY A 181 3.20 -1.49 2.60
CA GLY A 181 4.28 -1.82 1.68
C GLY A 181 4.18 -1.06 0.35
N ILE A 182 3.22 -1.41 -0.50
CA ILE A 182 3.05 -0.79 -1.82
C ILE A 182 1.59 -0.41 -2.03
N ASP A 183 1.33 0.88 -2.18
CA ASP A 183 0.00 1.47 -2.25
C ASP A 183 -0.26 2.20 -3.57
N PRO A 184 -0.56 1.51 -4.67
CA PRO A 184 -0.96 2.19 -5.90
C PRO A 184 -2.32 2.86 -5.71
N GLU A 185 -2.39 4.18 -5.93
CA GLU A 185 -3.61 4.97 -5.82
C GLU A 185 -4.00 5.60 -7.15
N SER A 186 -5.17 5.27 -7.68
CA SER A 186 -5.67 5.78 -8.97
C SER A 186 -4.65 5.57 -10.11
N CYS A 187 -3.96 4.44 -10.10
CA CYS A 187 -2.91 4.09 -11.06
C CYS A 187 -3.40 3.16 -12.15
N LYS A 188 -2.68 3.12 -13.28
CA LYS A 188 -2.99 2.25 -14.41
C LYS A 188 -1.75 1.50 -14.89
N ASN A 189 -1.93 0.20 -15.23
CA ASN A 189 -0.87 -0.67 -15.74
C ASN A 189 0.29 -0.79 -14.75
N VAL A 190 0.03 -1.30 -13.55
CA VAL A 190 1.03 -1.52 -12.50
C VAL A 190 1.40 -3.00 -12.42
N ARG A 191 2.66 -3.29 -12.26
CA ARG A 191 3.21 -4.63 -12.08
C ARG A 191 3.97 -4.69 -10.77
N ILE A 192 3.60 -5.64 -9.90
CA ILE A 192 4.28 -5.90 -8.62
C ILE A 192 4.68 -7.37 -8.64
N SER A 193 5.99 -7.65 -8.60
CA SER A 193 6.49 -9.01 -8.74
C SER A 193 7.75 -9.29 -7.91
N ASN A 194 7.89 -10.55 -7.49
CA ASN A 194 9.09 -11.06 -6.83
C ASN A 194 9.48 -10.32 -5.53
N CYS A 195 8.52 -9.68 -4.85
CA CYS A 195 8.76 -8.88 -3.66
C CYS A 195 8.62 -9.70 -2.37
N HIS A 196 9.46 -9.41 -1.39
CA HIS A 196 9.28 -9.80 0.00
C HIS A 196 8.84 -8.59 0.81
N ILE A 197 7.65 -8.64 1.42
CA ILE A 197 7.01 -7.50 2.10
C ILE A 197 6.64 -7.92 3.52
N ASP A 198 7.37 -7.38 4.50
CA ASP A 198 7.15 -7.59 5.93
C ASP A 198 6.92 -6.24 6.60
N VAL A 199 5.69 -5.96 7.03
CA VAL A 199 5.26 -4.59 7.38
C VAL A 199 4.29 -4.56 8.56
N GLY A 200 4.06 -3.36 9.10
CA GLY A 200 3.17 -3.12 10.24
C GLY A 200 1.73 -2.73 9.86
N ASP A 201 1.41 -2.55 8.57
CA ASP A 201 0.05 -2.29 8.07
C ASP A 201 -0.18 -3.13 6.79
N ASP A 202 -1.02 -2.76 5.86
CA ASP A 202 -1.34 -3.56 4.67
C ASP A 202 -0.07 -3.82 3.81
N CYS A 203 0.20 -5.07 3.40
CA CYS A 203 1.39 -5.37 2.58
C CYS A 203 1.31 -4.73 1.20
N ILE A 204 0.17 -4.89 0.52
CA ILE A 204 -0.14 -4.18 -0.73
C ILE A 204 -1.56 -3.66 -0.61
N ALA A 205 -1.75 -2.33 -0.76
CA ALA A 205 -3.08 -1.73 -0.68
C ALA A 205 -3.42 -0.91 -1.93
N ILE A 206 -4.31 -1.44 -2.76
CA ILE A 206 -4.78 -0.79 -3.98
C ILE A 206 -5.87 0.22 -3.61
N LYS A 207 -5.68 1.46 -3.99
CA LYS A 207 -6.53 2.60 -3.60
C LYS A 207 -7.00 3.39 -4.83
N ALA A 208 -8.13 4.10 -4.70
CA ALA A 208 -8.69 4.94 -5.78
C ALA A 208 -9.41 6.18 -5.21
N GLY A 209 -8.83 6.80 -4.18
CA GLY A 209 -9.37 8.00 -3.56
C GLY A 209 -10.63 7.78 -2.71
N THR A 210 -11.05 8.84 -2.06
CA THR A 210 -12.22 8.89 -1.17
C THR A 210 -13.38 9.70 -1.79
N GLU A 211 -14.49 9.81 -1.06
CA GLU A 211 -15.60 10.69 -1.39
C GLU A 211 -15.19 12.17 -1.53
N ASP A 212 -14.10 12.57 -0.89
CA ASP A 212 -13.55 13.94 -0.89
C ASP A 212 -12.46 14.14 -1.96
N THR A 213 -12.19 13.14 -2.79
CA THR A 213 -11.24 13.25 -3.90
C THR A 213 -11.92 13.91 -5.10
N TYR A 214 -11.34 15.00 -5.64
CA TYR A 214 -11.91 15.75 -6.76
C TYR A 214 -12.04 14.90 -8.03
N GLU A 215 -10.99 14.17 -8.37
CA GLU A 215 -10.96 13.32 -9.56
C GLU A 215 -11.11 11.85 -9.16
N ARG A 216 -12.24 11.28 -9.51
CA ARG A 216 -12.53 9.85 -9.28
C ARG A 216 -11.94 9.01 -10.40
N ILE A 217 -10.62 8.82 -10.34
CA ILE A 217 -9.87 8.03 -11.32
C ILE A 217 -9.70 6.60 -10.78
N ALA A 218 -10.01 5.63 -11.64
CA ALA A 218 -9.88 4.23 -11.29
C ALA A 218 -8.42 3.80 -11.08
N CYS A 219 -8.22 2.81 -10.19
CA CYS A 219 -7.00 2.03 -10.12
C CYS A 219 -7.22 0.74 -10.89
N GLU A 220 -6.50 0.53 -12.00
CA GLU A 220 -6.84 -0.55 -12.93
C GLU A 220 -5.65 -1.19 -13.65
N ASN A 221 -5.87 -2.42 -14.13
CA ASN A 221 -4.88 -3.20 -14.86
C ASN A 221 -3.62 -3.44 -14.01
N ILE A 222 -3.79 -4.10 -12.86
CA ILE A 222 -2.70 -4.39 -11.93
C ILE A 222 -2.45 -5.90 -11.87
N THR A 223 -1.20 -6.28 -11.94
CA THR A 223 -0.75 -7.66 -11.71
C THR A 223 0.14 -7.75 -10.49
N ILE A 224 -0.15 -8.70 -9.59
CA ILE A 224 0.65 -9.00 -8.39
C ILE A 224 1.00 -10.48 -8.46
N THR A 225 2.30 -10.81 -8.48
CA THR A 225 2.72 -12.21 -8.61
C THR A 225 4.06 -12.51 -7.95
N ASN A 226 4.25 -13.76 -7.53
CA ASN A 226 5.51 -14.26 -6.94
C ASN A 226 5.98 -13.46 -5.72
N CYS A 227 5.06 -12.97 -4.89
CA CYS A 227 5.38 -12.18 -3.71
C CYS A 227 5.18 -12.98 -2.43
N THR A 228 5.99 -12.68 -1.40
CA THR A 228 5.78 -13.15 -0.03
C THR A 228 5.38 -11.96 0.83
N MET A 229 4.22 -12.05 1.46
CA MET A 229 3.68 -11.06 2.40
C MET A 229 3.78 -11.64 3.81
N VAL A 230 4.36 -10.87 4.72
CA VAL A 230 4.58 -11.30 6.10
C VAL A 230 4.04 -10.24 7.06
N HIS A 231 3.40 -10.71 8.15
CA HIS A 231 2.71 -9.83 9.08
C HIS A 231 1.68 -8.92 8.38
N GLY A 232 1.53 -7.69 8.81
CA GLY A 232 0.63 -6.72 8.20
C GLY A 232 -0.85 -7.00 8.44
N HIS A 233 -1.66 -5.97 8.22
CA HIS A 233 -3.12 -6.04 8.43
C HIS A 233 -3.87 -6.72 7.28
N GLY A 234 -3.19 -6.96 6.16
CA GLY A 234 -3.70 -7.71 5.01
C GLY A 234 -2.61 -7.99 3.99
N GLY A 235 -2.61 -9.17 3.38
CA GLY A 235 -1.66 -9.53 2.34
C GLY A 235 -1.84 -8.68 1.09
N VAL A 236 -3.02 -8.76 0.46
CA VAL A 236 -3.43 -7.83 -0.61
C VAL A 236 -4.80 -7.24 -0.28
N VAL A 237 -4.86 -5.92 -0.28
CA VAL A 237 -6.00 -5.14 0.16
C VAL A 237 -6.50 -4.24 -0.97
N LEU A 238 -7.82 -4.16 -1.16
CA LEU A 238 -8.49 -3.27 -2.09
C LEU A 238 -9.39 -2.32 -1.28
N GLY A 239 -9.07 -1.03 -1.34
CA GLY A 239 -9.73 0.00 -0.52
C GLY A 239 -9.00 0.24 0.83
N SER A 240 -9.66 0.94 1.81
CA SER A 240 -11.05 1.45 1.77
C SER A 240 -11.26 2.63 0.81
N GLU A 241 -10.21 3.32 0.40
CA GLU A 241 -10.26 4.38 -0.58
C GLU A 241 -10.48 3.77 -1.98
N MET A 242 -11.73 3.78 -2.43
CA MET A 242 -12.11 3.16 -3.71
C MET A 242 -13.15 3.96 -4.50
N SER A 243 -13.31 5.25 -4.19
CA SER A 243 -14.34 6.09 -4.81
C SER A 243 -14.19 6.26 -6.33
N GLY A 244 -12.95 6.12 -6.83
CA GLY A 244 -12.65 6.09 -8.27
C GLY A 244 -12.82 4.72 -8.93
N SER A 245 -13.16 3.68 -8.16
CA SER A 245 -13.24 2.28 -8.59
C SER A 245 -11.88 1.55 -8.70
N ILE A 246 -11.91 0.23 -8.50
CA ILE A 246 -10.75 -0.66 -8.64
C ILE A 246 -11.18 -1.83 -9.53
N ARG A 247 -10.44 -2.10 -10.62
CA ARG A 247 -10.83 -3.15 -11.56
C ARG A 247 -9.67 -3.76 -12.34
N ASN A 248 -9.92 -4.93 -12.92
CA ASN A 248 -8.93 -5.67 -13.72
C ASN A 248 -7.66 -5.97 -12.93
N ILE A 249 -7.80 -6.67 -11.80
CA ILE A 249 -6.69 -7.01 -10.90
C ILE A 249 -6.47 -8.51 -10.93
N THR A 250 -5.23 -8.94 -11.10
CA THR A 250 -4.82 -10.34 -10.91
C THR A 250 -3.79 -10.47 -9.80
N ILE A 251 -4.01 -11.43 -8.90
CA ILE A 251 -3.14 -11.75 -7.76
C ILE A 251 -2.85 -13.24 -7.85
N SER A 252 -1.58 -13.63 -8.00
CA SER A 252 -1.26 -15.03 -8.21
C SER A 252 0.11 -15.45 -7.69
N ASN A 253 0.27 -16.74 -7.38
CA ASN A 253 1.56 -17.33 -7.00
C ASN A 253 2.21 -16.64 -5.80
N CYS A 254 1.44 -16.31 -4.76
CA CYS A 254 1.93 -15.60 -3.58
C CYS A 254 1.84 -16.47 -2.32
N ILE A 255 2.64 -16.11 -1.33
CA ILE A 255 2.62 -16.71 0.01
C ILE A 255 2.32 -15.61 1.02
N PHE A 256 1.34 -15.86 1.93
CA PHE A 256 1.02 -14.98 3.03
C PHE A 256 1.32 -15.70 4.35
N GLN A 257 2.09 -15.06 5.22
CA GLN A 257 2.51 -15.63 6.50
C GLN A 257 2.19 -14.64 7.62
N GLU A 258 1.41 -15.07 8.61
CA GLU A 258 1.09 -14.27 9.79
C GLU A 258 0.44 -12.91 9.47
N THR A 259 -0.17 -12.76 8.28
CA THR A 259 -0.97 -11.58 7.99
C THR A 259 -2.29 -11.65 8.75
N ASP A 260 -2.75 -10.55 9.32
CA ASP A 260 -4.07 -10.53 10.00
C ASP A 260 -5.16 -11.06 9.06
N ARG A 261 -5.20 -10.57 7.84
CA ARG A 261 -6.13 -10.99 6.79
C ARG A 261 -5.37 -11.36 5.51
N GLY A 262 -5.90 -12.30 4.76
CA GLY A 262 -5.32 -12.68 3.48
C GLY A 262 -5.65 -11.66 2.38
N ILE A 263 -6.70 -11.94 1.60
CA ILE A 263 -7.26 -11.02 0.60
C ILE A 263 -8.38 -10.21 1.25
N ARG A 264 -8.26 -8.89 1.22
CA ARG A 264 -9.14 -8.00 1.97
C ARG A 264 -9.72 -6.89 1.09
N LEU A 265 -11.01 -6.98 0.78
CA LEU A 265 -11.77 -5.91 0.14
C LEU A 265 -12.56 -5.17 1.22
N LYS A 266 -12.33 -3.88 1.36
CA LYS A 266 -12.94 -3.07 2.41
C LYS A 266 -13.49 -1.76 1.86
N SER A 267 -14.73 -1.44 2.19
CA SER A 267 -15.37 -0.17 1.86
C SER A 267 -16.55 0.13 2.79
N ARG A 268 -17.19 1.25 2.58
CA ARG A 268 -18.37 1.66 3.34
C ARG A 268 -19.29 2.56 2.51
N ARG A 269 -20.54 2.68 2.95
CA ARG A 269 -21.42 3.72 2.43
C ARG A 269 -20.77 5.10 2.49
N GLY A 270 -21.03 5.94 1.53
CA GLY A 270 -20.39 7.24 1.36
C GLY A 270 -19.21 7.22 0.39
N ARG A 271 -18.46 6.09 0.29
CA ARG A 271 -17.33 5.94 -0.64
C ARG A 271 -17.79 5.92 -2.10
N GLY A 272 -18.90 5.22 -2.42
CA GLY A 272 -19.24 4.91 -3.80
C GLY A 272 -18.17 4.08 -4.50
N GLY A 273 -18.17 4.06 -5.80
CA GLY A 273 -17.22 3.30 -6.62
C GLY A 273 -17.51 1.81 -6.66
N ILE A 274 -16.79 1.10 -7.52
CA ILE A 274 -16.99 -0.33 -7.75
C ILE A 274 -15.61 -1.05 -7.68
N VAL A 275 -15.56 -2.17 -6.97
CA VAL A 275 -14.46 -3.14 -7.07
C VAL A 275 -14.95 -4.32 -7.89
N GLU A 276 -14.32 -4.57 -9.03
CA GLU A 276 -14.78 -5.58 -9.99
C GLU A 276 -13.65 -6.20 -10.81
N ASP A 277 -13.95 -7.37 -11.37
CA ASP A 277 -13.00 -8.13 -12.22
C ASP A 277 -11.68 -8.44 -11.51
N ILE A 278 -11.81 -9.05 -10.33
CA ILE A 278 -10.69 -9.47 -9.49
C ILE A 278 -10.47 -10.97 -9.64
N ARG A 279 -9.25 -11.38 -9.94
CA ARG A 279 -8.84 -12.79 -10.02
C ARG A 279 -7.71 -13.07 -9.04
N VAL A 280 -7.95 -14.03 -8.14
CA VAL A 280 -6.99 -14.47 -7.11
C VAL A 280 -6.76 -15.95 -7.28
N SER A 281 -5.50 -16.38 -7.48
CA SER A 281 -5.21 -17.78 -7.73
C SER A 281 -3.83 -18.23 -7.24
N ASN A 282 -3.71 -19.54 -6.92
CA ASN A 282 -2.44 -20.16 -6.54
C ASN A 282 -1.78 -19.44 -5.34
N ILE A 283 -2.52 -19.31 -4.23
CA ILE A 283 -2.06 -18.68 -2.99
C ILE A 283 -1.93 -19.72 -1.89
N VAL A 284 -0.86 -19.62 -1.11
CA VAL A 284 -0.74 -20.33 0.17
C VAL A 284 -0.75 -19.30 1.29
N MET A 285 -1.61 -19.51 2.27
CA MET A 285 -1.70 -18.67 3.48
C MET A 285 -1.41 -19.54 4.70
N ASP A 286 -0.67 -19.02 5.65
CA ASP A 286 -0.37 -19.70 6.91
C ASP A 286 -0.46 -18.74 8.08
N ASN A 287 -1.12 -19.19 9.15
CA ASN A 287 -1.29 -18.43 10.39
C ASN A 287 -1.98 -17.06 10.17
N VAL A 288 -3.18 -17.10 9.55
CA VAL A 288 -3.96 -15.87 9.25
C VAL A 288 -5.25 -15.85 10.09
N MET A 289 -5.68 -14.67 10.51
CA MET A 289 -6.93 -14.50 11.25
C MET A 289 -8.15 -14.87 10.39
N CYS A 290 -8.18 -14.38 9.15
CA CYS A 290 -9.24 -14.68 8.17
C CYS A 290 -8.71 -14.51 6.73
N PRO A 291 -8.73 -15.59 5.90
CA PRO A 291 -8.13 -15.55 4.55
C PRO A 291 -8.90 -14.70 3.54
N PHE A 292 -10.23 -14.59 3.65
CA PHE A 292 -11.08 -13.90 2.67
C PHE A 292 -12.00 -12.89 3.35
N ILE A 293 -11.77 -11.59 3.13
CA ILE A 293 -12.60 -10.51 3.67
C ILE A 293 -13.18 -9.67 2.53
N LEU A 294 -14.51 -9.59 2.46
CA LEU A 294 -15.25 -8.67 1.60
C LEU A 294 -16.25 -7.91 2.49
N ASN A 295 -15.93 -6.68 2.86
CA ASN A 295 -16.70 -5.93 3.87
C ASN A 295 -17.09 -4.53 3.36
N LEU A 296 -18.40 -4.26 3.27
CA LEU A 296 -18.98 -2.96 2.90
C LEU A 296 -19.47 -2.12 4.09
N TYR A 297 -19.12 -2.51 5.32
CA TYR A 297 -19.42 -1.78 6.57
C TYR A 297 -18.16 -1.35 7.33
N TYR A 298 -17.08 -1.08 6.59
CA TYR A 298 -15.80 -0.70 7.18
C TYR A 298 -15.87 0.64 7.90
N PHE A 299 -15.56 0.69 9.20
CA PHE A 299 -15.77 1.88 10.04
C PHE A 299 -14.58 2.84 10.11
N CYS A 300 -13.71 2.91 9.12
CA CYS A 300 -12.55 3.78 9.13
C CYS A 300 -12.91 5.26 8.90
N GLY A 301 -12.13 6.13 9.55
CA GLY A 301 -12.24 7.57 9.44
C GLY A 301 -13.45 8.17 10.19
N PRO A 302 -13.54 9.50 10.27
CA PRO A 302 -14.59 10.18 11.05
C PRO A 302 -16.01 9.79 10.62
N ARG A 303 -16.28 9.73 9.33
CA ARG A 303 -17.59 9.37 8.78
C ARG A 303 -17.91 7.87 8.89
N GLY A 304 -16.91 7.04 9.15
CA GLY A 304 -17.10 5.59 9.30
C GLY A 304 -17.92 5.21 10.54
N LYS A 305 -18.08 6.12 11.50
CA LYS A 305 -18.83 5.92 12.73
C LYS A 305 -20.26 6.46 12.68
N GLU A 306 -20.70 7.03 11.56
CA GLU A 306 -22.07 7.52 11.37
C GLU A 306 -23.07 6.35 11.28
N PRO A 307 -24.31 6.51 11.80
CA PRO A 307 -25.38 5.51 11.70
C PRO A 307 -25.60 5.04 10.26
N TYR A 308 -25.55 5.94 9.31
CA TYR A 308 -25.63 5.64 7.87
C TYR A 308 -24.63 4.55 7.42
N VAL A 309 -23.45 4.49 8.01
CA VAL A 309 -22.42 3.50 7.67
C VAL A 309 -22.69 2.13 8.29
N TRP A 310 -23.06 2.08 9.58
CA TRP A 310 -23.12 0.81 10.30
C TRP A 310 -24.54 0.20 10.40
N GLU A 311 -25.63 0.94 10.11
CA GLU A 311 -26.99 0.39 10.10
C GLU A 311 -27.17 -0.65 8.99
N LYS A 312 -27.78 -1.78 9.35
CA LYS A 312 -28.01 -2.92 8.42
C LYS A 312 -29.35 -2.88 7.70
N LYS A 313 -30.02 -1.71 7.68
CA LYS A 313 -31.23 -1.47 6.87
C LYS A 313 -30.86 -1.02 5.45
N ALA A 314 -31.74 -1.23 4.49
CA ALA A 314 -31.53 -0.74 3.14
C ALA A 314 -31.69 0.78 3.05
N TYR A 315 -30.83 1.41 2.27
CA TYR A 315 -30.90 2.81 1.88
C TYR A 315 -31.13 2.93 0.36
N PRO A 316 -31.57 4.08 -0.15
CA PRO A 316 -31.59 4.31 -1.59
C PRO A 316 -30.19 4.15 -2.20
N ILE A 317 -30.11 3.50 -3.35
CA ILE A 317 -28.86 3.34 -4.09
C ILE A 317 -28.57 4.66 -4.81
N ASP A 318 -27.39 5.22 -4.60
CA ASP A 318 -26.90 6.43 -5.25
C ASP A 318 -25.38 6.34 -5.52
N GLU A 319 -24.76 7.44 -5.96
CA GLU A 319 -23.33 7.51 -6.28
C GLU A 319 -22.40 7.28 -5.08
N ARG A 320 -22.93 7.27 -3.87
CA ARG A 320 -22.20 7.02 -2.61
C ARG A 320 -22.27 5.55 -2.19
N THR A 321 -23.06 4.74 -2.89
CA THR A 321 -23.24 3.31 -2.60
C THR A 321 -22.12 2.50 -3.26
N PRO A 322 -21.17 1.90 -2.49
CA PRO A 322 -20.12 1.07 -3.07
C PRO A 322 -20.64 -0.29 -3.49
N ALA A 323 -19.98 -0.90 -4.47
CA ALA A 323 -20.32 -2.24 -4.94
C ALA A 323 -19.08 -3.12 -5.12
N PHE A 324 -19.22 -4.42 -4.80
CA PHE A 324 -18.25 -5.48 -5.11
C PHE A 324 -18.90 -6.51 -6.01
N ARG A 325 -18.24 -6.88 -7.11
CA ARG A 325 -18.76 -7.90 -8.05
C ARG A 325 -17.69 -8.54 -8.93
N ARG A 326 -17.97 -9.72 -9.47
CA ARG A 326 -17.08 -10.48 -10.35
C ARG A 326 -15.70 -10.73 -9.74
N ILE A 327 -15.71 -11.36 -8.57
CA ILE A 327 -14.52 -11.66 -7.78
C ILE A 327 -14.36 -13.18 -7.71
N HIS A 328 -13.22 -13.70 -8.14
CA HIS A 328 -12.99 -15.12 -8.26
C HIS A 328 -11.73 -15.56 -7.54
N PHE A 329 -11.86 -16.56 -6.69
CA PHE A 329 -10.80 -17.20 -5.94
C PHE A 329 -10.63 -18.63 -6.42
N SER A 330 -9.39 -19.05 -6.71
CA SER A 330 -9.13 -20.42 -7.18
C SER A 330 -7.76 -20.93 -6.70
N ASN A 331 -7.69 -22.25 -6.42
CA ASN A 331 -6.47 -22.94 -6.02
C ASN A 331 -5.77 -22.25 -4.83
N ILE A 332 -6.47 -22.10 -3.71
CA ILE A 332 -5.94 -21.44 -2.51
C ILE A 332 -5.98 -22.40 -1.33
N THR A 333 -4.85 -22.52 -0.63
CA THR A 333 -4.74 -23.24 0.64
C THR A 333 -4.49 -22.24 1.76
N ALA A 334 -5.34 -22.24 2.80
CA ALA A 334 -5.16 -21.46 4.02
C ALA A 334 -5.07 -22.39 5.23
N ARG A 335 -3.94 -22.37 5.93
CA ARG A 335 -3.71 -23.21 7.12
C ARG A 335 -3.60 -22.37 8.37
N ASN A 336 -3.87 -23.02 9.52
CA ASN A 336 -3.80 -22.36 10.82
C ASN A 336 -4.64 -21.07 10.87
N VAL A 337 -5.88 -21.15 10.35
CA VAL A 337 -6.81 -20.02 10.36
C VAL A 337 -7.45 -19.88 11.73
N HIS A 338 -7.52 -18.67 12.28
CA HIS A 338 -7.94 -18.45 13.67
C HIS A 338 -9.43 -18.12 13.81
N ALA A 339 -9.91 -17.05 13.19
CA ALA A 339 -11.27 -16.54 13.41
C ALA A 339 -12.31 -17.23 12.52
N SER A 340 -12.21 -17.07 11.21
CA SER A 340 -13.17 -17.64 10.25
C SER A 340 -12.53 -17.97 8.91
N ALA A 341 -13.11 -18.93 8.20
CA ALA A 341 -12.69 -19.30 6.85
C ALA A 341 -12.92 -18.19 5.84
N GLY A 342 -13.86 -17.29 6.10
CA GLY A 342 -14.12 -16.12 5.27
C GLY A 342 -15.21 -15.25 5.88
N PHE A 343 -15.14 -13.95 5.58
CA PHE A 343 -16.12 -12.95 6.00
C PHE A 343 -16.57 -12.15 4.78
N ILE A 344 -17.83 -12.34 4.37
CA ILE A 344 -18.40 -11.70 3.17
C ILE A 344 -19.67 -10.97 3.59
N TYR A 345 -19.62 -9.62 3.61
CA TYR A 345 -20.73 -8.83 4.09
C TYR A 345 -20.99 -7.61 3.20
N GLY A 346 -22.02 -7.70 2.36
CA GLY A 346 -22.52 -6.64 1.49
C GLY A 346 -23.43 -5.66 2.19
N LEU A 347 -23.98 -4.72 1.45
CA LEU A 347 -25.02 -3.80 1.94
C LEU A 347 -26.42 -4.39 1.72
N ALA A 348 -27.37 -4.03 2.59
CA ALA A 348 -28.75 -4.49 2.45
C ALA A 348 -29.41 -4.05 1.14
N GLU A 349 -29.00 -2.89 0.61
CA GLU A 349 -29.44 -2.35 -0.68
C GLU A 349 -28.55 -2.76 -1.86
N GLN A 350 -27.29 -3.14 -1.59
CA GLN A 350 -26.30 -3.48 -2.62
C GLN A 350 -25.56 -4.76 -2.23
N PHE A 351 -26.11 -5.88 -2.61
CA PHE A 351 -25.50 -7.19 -2.36
C PHE A 351 -24.19 -7.33 -3.12
N ILE A 352 -23.22 -8.00 -2.52
CA ILE A 352 -22.01 -8.44 -3.23
C ILE A 352 -22.42 -9.50 -4.24
N GLN A 353 -21.97 -9.41 -5.49
CA GLN A 353 -22.46 -10.23 -6.59
C GLN A 353 -21.34 -10.98 -7.30
N GLU A 354 -21.66 -12.17 -7.82
CA GLU A 354 -20.77 -12.96 -8.68
C GLU A 354 -19.41 -13.24 -8.01
N ILE A 355 -19.46 -13.85 -6.83
CA ILE A 355 -18.26 -14.37 -6.15
C ILE A 355 -18.17 -15.85 -6.46
N THR A 356 -16.99 -16.36 -6.75
CA THR A 356 -16.73 -17.80 -6.87
C THR A 356 -15.53 -18.23 -6.06
N PHE A 357 -15.65 -19.40 -5.45
CA PHE A 357 -14.56 -20.12 -4.79
C PHE A 357 -14.41 -21.47 -5.48
N ASP A 358 -13.24 -21.75 -6.02
CA ASP A 358 -12.93 -22.99 -6.73
C ASP A 358 -11.63 -23.59 -6.21
N ASN A 359 -11.66 -24.85 -5.81
CA ASN A 359 -10.52 -25.56 -5.23
C ASN A 359 -9.86 -24.79 -4.07
N ILE A 360 -10.64 -24.54 -3.02
CA ILE A 360 -10.22 -23.84 -1.80
C ILE A 360 -10.12 -24.83 -0.64
N ASP A 361 -8.96 -24.87 0.01
CA ASP A 361 -8.72 -25.67 1.21
C ASP A 361 -8.42 -24.75 2.40
N VAL A 362 -9.24 -24.84 3.46
CA VAL A 362 -9.07 -24.03 4.68
C VAL A 362 -9.04 -24.96 5.90
N SER A 363 -7.96 -24.92 6.64
CA SER A 363 -7.80 -25.62 7.92
C SER A 363 -7.63 -24.65 9.09
N MET A 364 -8.38 -24.92 10.17
CA MET A 364 -8.36 -24.08 11.37
C MET A 364 -7.18 -24.44 12.27
N ALA A 365 -6.61 -23.45 12.96
CA ALA A 365 -5.60 -23.66 13.97
C ALA A 365 -6.15 -24.51 15.12
N GLN A 366 -5.34 -25.41 15.69
CA GLN A 366 -5.76 -26.22 16.85
C GLN A 366 -6.00 -25.34 18.08
N ASP A 367 -5.08 -24.41 18.31
CA ASP A 367 -5.07 -23.39 19.37
C ASP A 367 -5.43 -22.01 18.81
N ALA A 368 -6.56 -21.97 18.09
CA ALA A 368 -7.02 -20.75 17.46
C ALA A 368 -7.24 -19.62 18.47
N VAL A 369 -6.64 -18.49 18.19
CA VAL A 369 -6.85 -17.25 18.95
C VAL A 369 -8.15 -16.60 18.47
N PRO A 370 -9.14 -16.36 19.36
CA PRO A 370 -10.34 -15.61 18.97
C PRO A 370 -10.00 -14.21 18.47
N GLY A 371 -10.75 -13.75 17.48
CA GLY A 371 -10.55 -12.40 16.94
C GLY A 371 -11.71 -11.93 16.08
N VAL A 372 -11.76 -10.64 15.86
CA VAL A 372 -12.77 -10.01 14.99
C VAL A 372 -12.31 -10.14 13.53
N PRO A 373 -13.02 -10.87 12.67
CA PRO A 373 -12.57 -11.13 11.31
C PRO A 373 -12.47 -9.85 10.47
N ALA A 374 -13.36 -8.89 10.68
CA ALA A 374 -13.40 -7.64 9.91
C ALA A 374 -13.71 -6.44 10.78
N MET A 375 -13.18 -5.27 10.42
CA MET A 375 -13.50 -3.99 11.07
C MET A 375 -14.91 -3.54 10.68
N MET A 376 -15.89 -4.02 11.41
CA MET A 376 -17.31 -3.75 11.24
C MET A 376 -18.00 -3.62 12.60
N THR A 377 -18.89 -2.64 12.75
CA THR A 377 -19.62 -2.42 14.00
C THR A 377 -20.61 -3.56 14.27
N GLY A 378 -20.61 -4.07 15.51
CA GLY A 378 -21.56 -5.09 15.96
C GLY A 378 -21.21 -6.51 15.48
N ILE A 379 -19.93 -6.78 15.21
CA ILE A 379 -19.39 -8.12 14.98
C ILE A 379 -18.66 -8.56 16.25
N GLU A 380 -19.00 -9.73 16.72
CA GLU A 380 -18.35 -10.40 17.85
C GLU A 380 -17.06 -11.10 17.42
N GLU A 381 -16.20 -11.40 18.37
CA GLU A 381 -15.03 -12.24 18.14
C GLU A 381 -15.49 -13.63 17.67
N MET A 382 -14.76 -14.19 16.74
CA MET A 382 -14.97 -15.51 16.19
C MET A 382 -13.76 -16.39 16.45
N SER A 383 -13.98 -17.68 16.56
CA SER A 383 -12.92 -18.68 16.63
C SER A 383 -13.36 -19.91 15.85
N ARG A 384 -12.53 -20.34 14.90
CA ARG A 384 -12.73 -21.56 14.09
C ARG A 384 -14.10 -21.62 13.38
N GLN A 385 -14.59 -20.47 12.92
CA GLN A 385 -15.86 -20.39 12.20
C GLN A 385 -15.68 -20.71 10.71
N GLY A 386 -16.72 -21.22 10.09
CA GLY A 386 -16.83 -21.33 8.64
C GLY A 386 -16.94 -19.95 7.97
N PHE A 387 -17.51 -19.90 6.78
CA PHE A 387 -17.81 -18.63 6.11
C PHE A 387 -18.95 -17.90 6.84
N TYR A 388 -18.74 -16.64 7.16
CA TYR A 388 -19.78 -15.73 7.66
C TYR A 388 -20.26 -14.84 6.50
N ILE A 389 -21.50 -15.02 6.07
CA ILE A 389 -22.01 -14.38 4.86
C ILE A 389 -23.29 -13.59 5.18
N GLY A 390 -23.32 -12.31 4.76
CA GLY A 390 -24.48 -11.44 4.84
C GLY A 390 -24.58 -10.54 3.62
N PHE A 391 -25.79 -10.33 3.12
CA PHE A 391 -26.07 -9.47 1.96
C PHE A 391 -25.17 -9.79 0.75
N ALA A 392 -25.01 -11.05 0.45
CA ALA A 392 -24.35 -11.53 -0.75
C ALA A 392 -25.36 -12.25 -1.64
N GLY A 393 -25.18 -12.12 -2.95
CA GLY A 393 -25.98 -12.82 -3.94
C GLY A 393 -25.45 -14.24 -4.13
N LYS A 394 -25.24 -14.66 -5.38
CA LYS A 394 -24.66 -15.96 -5.68
C LYS A 394 -23.17 -15.95 -5.25
N VAL A 395 -22.86 -16.80 -4.29
CA VAL A 395 -21.51 -17.13 -3.81
C VAL A 395 -21.18 -18.55 -4.17
#